data_95624192e13042fe3ac25a24911eb08d
#
_entry.id   95624192e13042fe3ac25a24911eb08d
#
_cell.length_a   1.000
_cell.length_b   1.000
_cell.length_c   1.000
_cell.angle_alpha   90.00
_cell.angle_beta   90.00
_cell.angle_gamma   90.00
#
_symmetry.space_group_name_H-M   'P 1'
#
loop_
_entity.id
_entity.type
_entity.pdbx_description
1 polymer ?
#
loop_
_entity_poly.entity_id
_entity_poly.type
_entity_poly.pdbx_seq_one_letter_code
_entity_poly.pdbx_strand_id
1 'polypeptide(L)'
;MKKEMRSICGLVVAMIICVASLSAQEEPPPTMSDLNEKLERQNRYLRHRLDQVSRQVDDLMFFHRLGDIAEIDIARITGPPLRNQPNPTAQGAGNPWRFWTYVFIPKDLDRKKKQPLIVLPHGGVHSNFSSGFTNVLRELLTQGYTIVAPEYRGSTGYGRRTYEAIDYGGLEIEDTYAARNYMLERYNFLDQRRVGIVGWSHGGLHALMNIFEHGRDFAVAYAGVPVSDLIARMGYKTQGYRDLYSVDYHIGKSAYEDVEEYKRRSPSWNTHKYDGTPLLIHTNTNDGDVNVLEVERLIQALEANGKKGFEYEIFEDIPGGHSFDRMDFAEARKIRLKIWKFLAEHLKPENPM
;
A
#
# COMPACT_ATOMS: atom_id res chain seq x y z
N MET A 1 9.97 -68.96 44.94
CA MET A 1 10.25 -68.66 43.51
C MET A 1 9.04 -68.85 42.56
N LYS A 2 8.31 -69.96 42.54
CA LYS A 2 7.19 -70.16 41.61
C LYS A 2 5.92 -69.30 41.85
N LYS A 3 5.73 -68.75 43.08
CA LYS A 3 4.57 -67.91 43.42
C LYS A 3 4.76 -66.44 43.01
N GLU A 4 5.97 -65.91 43.08
CA GLU A 4 6.31 -64.53 42.68
C GLU A 4 6.36 -64.31 41.15
N MET A 5 6.80 -65.37 40.44
CA MET A 5 6.77 -65.31 38.95
C MET A 5 5.39 -65.24 38.36
N ARG A 6 4.35 -65.79 39.00
CA ARG A 6 2.95 -65.69 38.52
C ARG A 6 2.33 -64.32 38.77
N SER A 7 2.81 -63.60 39.83
CA SER A 7 2.32 -62.25 40.12
C SER A 7 2.87 -61.21 39.13
N ILE A 8 4.14 -61.38 38.73
CA ILE A 8 4.79 -60.44 37.76
C ILE A 8 4.25 -60.65 36.34
N CYS A 9 3.96 -61.88 35.91
CA CYS A 9 3.34 -62.13 34.62
C CYS A 9 1.91 -61.58 34.56
N GLY A 10 1.14 -61.61 35.65
CA GLY A 10 -0.21 -61.05 35.72
C GLY A 10 -0.21 -59.53 35.63
N LEU A 11 0.77 -58.86 36.22
CA LEU A 11 0.91 -57.39 36.14
C LEU A 11 1.35 -56.91 34.76
N VAL A 12 2.26 -57.63 34.11
CA VAL A 12 2.73 -57.28 32.75
C VAL A 12 1.62 -57.49 31.70
N VAL A 13 0.83 -58.56 31.83
CA VAL A 13 -0.33 -58.79 30.94
C VAL A 13 -1.43 -57.77 31.18
N ALA A 14 -1.69 -57.36 32.43
CA ALA A 14 -2.65 -56.28 32.73
C ALA A 14 -2.18 -54.92 32.23
N MET A 15 -0.84 -54.64 32.29
CA MET A 15 -0.29 -53.39 31.73
C MET A 15 -0.30 -53.40 30.22
N ILE A 16 -0.08 -54.51 29.53
CA ILE A 16 -0.17 -54.61 28.07
C ILE A 16 -1.63 -54.50 27.61
N ILE A 17 -2.59 -55.02 28.36
CA ILE A 17 -4.02 -54.87 28.04
C ILE A 17 -4.50 -53.42 28.30
N CYS A 18 -3.99 -52.73 29.34
CA CYS A 18 -4.28 -51.30 29.54
C CYS A 18 -3.67 -50.39 28.48
N VAL A 19 -2.52 -50.75 27.91
CA VAL A 19 -1.92 -49.97 26.81
C VAL A 19 -2.58 -50.27 25.46
N ALA A 20 -3.17 -51.48 25.29
CA ALA A 20 -3.94 -51.82 24.08
C ALA A 20 -5.35 -51.27 24.05
N SER A 21 -5.88 -50.77 25.18
CA SER A 21 -7.20 -50.13 25.26
C SER A 21 -7.14 -48.59 25.26
N LEU A 22 -6.01 -47.98 25.00
CA LEU A 22 -5.96 -46.67 24.38
C LEU A 22 -6.37 -46.86 22.90
N SER A 23 -7.67 -47.13 22.69
CA SER A 23 -8.28 -46.99 21.39
C SER A 23 -7.91 -45.59 20.87
N ALA A 24 -7.13 -45.54 19.84
CA ALA A 24 -7.08 -44.34 19.02
C ALA A 24 -8.55 -44.05 18.71
N GLN A 25 -9.12 -43.03 19.35
CA GLN A 25 -10.41 -42.48 18.90
C GLN A 25 -10.12 -42.06 17.47
N GLU A 26 -10.59 -42.85 16.51
CA GLU A 26 -10.60 -42.43 15.12
C GLU A 26 -11.36 -41.13 15.10
N GLU A 27 -10.65 -40.03 14.79
CA GLU A 27 -11.32 -38.75 14.60
C GLU A 27 -12.43 -38.96 13.57
N PRO A 28 -13.64 -38.48 13.84
CA PRO A 28 -14.76 -38.63 12.89
C PRO A 28 -14.29 -38.07 11.51
N PRO A 29 -14.72 -38.68 10.43
CA PRO A 29 -14.37 -38.23 9.11
C PRO A 29 -14.74 -36.73 8.95
N PRO A 30 -13.88 -35.90 8.32
CA PRO A 30 -14.09 -34.47 8.21
C PRO A 30 -15.42 -34.21 7.48
N THR A 31 -16.19 -33.27 7.99
CA THR A 31 -17.44 -32.82 7.34
C THR A 31 -17.12 -32.04 6.06
N MET A 32 -18.11 -31.84 5.19
CA MET A 32 -17.98 -30.95 4.03
C MET A 32 -17.59 -29.53 4.44
N SER A 33 -18.06 -29.06 5.59
CA SER A 33 -17.67 -27.76 6.15
C SER A 33 -16.17 -27.72 6.50
N ASP A 34 -15.65 -28.77 7.16
CA ASP A 34 -14.23 -28.86 7.52
C ASP A 34 -13.32 -28.92 6.29
N LEU A 35 -13.76 -29.65 5.26
CA LEU A 35 -13.06 -29.75 3.98
C LEU A 35 -13.02 -28.40 3.25
N ASN A 36 -14.16 -27.68 3.22
CA ASN A 36 -14.25 -26.36 2.63
C ASN A 36 -13.34 -25.36 3.35
N GLU A 37 -13.38 -25.34 4.69
CA GLU A 37 -12.50 -24.46 5.49
C GLU A 37 -11.02 -24.78 5.26
N LYS A 38 -10.66 -26.06 5.18
CA LYS A 38 -9.30 -26.49 4.87
C LYS A 38 -8.88 -26.03 3.46
N LEU A 39 -9.76 -26.15 2.48
CA LEU A 39 -9.51 -25.72 1.10
C LEU A 39 -9.31 -24.20 1.03
N GLU A 40 -10.17 -23.45 1.71
CA GLU A 40 -10.02 -21.99 1.77
C GLU A 40 -8.70 -21.55 2.44
N ARG A 41 -8.29 -22.21 3.54
CA ARG A 41 -7.00 -21.95 4.17
C ARG A 41 -5.84 -22.25 3.22
N GLN A 42 -5.91 -23.36 2.49
CA GLN A 42 -4.89 -23.70 1.48
C GLN A 42 -4.86 -22.67 0.34
N ASN A 43 -6.01 -22.26 -0.17
CA ASN A 43 -6.11 -21.25 -1.22
C ASN A 43 -5.53 -19.90 -0.76
N ARG A 44 -5.84 -19.45 0.45
CA ARG A 44 -5.25 -18.23 1.03
C ARG A 44 -3.72 -18.35 1.15
N TYR A 45 -3.23 -19.49 1.64
CA TYR A 45 -1.78 -19.74 1.73
C TYR A 45 -1.11 -19.71 0.35
N LEU A 46 -1.69 -20.39 -0.65
CA LEU A 46 -1.15 -20.42 -2.01
C LEU A 46 -1.15 -19.05 -2.67
N ARG A 47 -2.19 -18.23 -2.45
CA ARG A 47 -2.23 -16.83 -2.93
C ARG A 47 -1.06 -16.03 -2.37
N HIS A 48 -0.86 -16.04 -1.05
CA HIS A 48 0.29 -15.34 -0.45
C HIS A 48 1.64 -15.84 -0.94
N ARG A 49 1.76 -17.15 -1.24
CA ARG A 49 2.99 -17.70 -1.82
C ARG A 49 3.20 -17.23 -3.26
N LEU A 50 2.13 -17.18 -4.05
CA LEU A 50 2.19 -16.66 -5.42
C LEU A 50 2.58 -15.16 -5.41
N ASP A 51 1.96 -14.36 -4.55
CA ASP A 51 2.31 -12.95 -4.38
C ASP A 51 3.79 -12.76 -4.02
N GLN A 52 4.34 -13.62 -3.12
CA GLN A 52 5.77 -13.60 -2.77
C GLN A 52 6.67 -13.88 -3.98
N VAL A 53 6.31 -14.87 -4.80
CA VAL A 53 7.07 -15.20 -6.01
C VAL A 53 6.98 -14.06 -7.02
N SER A 54 5.78 -13.50 -7.23
CA SER A 54 5.57 -12.36 -8.12
C SER A 54 6.45 -11.17 -7.71
N ARG A 55 6.45 -10.81 -6.42
CA ARG A 55 7.30 -9.75 -5.89
C ARG A 55 8.80 -10.04 -6.11
N GLN A 56 9.25 -11.29 -5.91
CA GLN A 56 10.66 -11.66 -6.17
C GLN A 56 11.03 -11.51 -7.64
N VAL A 57 10.08 -11.75 -8.55
CA VAL A 57 10.27 -11.48 -9.99
C VAL A 57 10.36 -9.98 -10.22
N ASP A 58 9.50 -9.17 -9.59
CA ASP A 58 9.58 -7.71 -9.68
C ASP A 58 10.93 -7.18 -9.17
N ASP A 59 11.45 -7.71 -8.06
CA ASP A 59 12.79 -7.36 -7.55
C ASP A 59 13.85 -7.54 -8.64
N LEU A 60 13.88 -8.70 -9.30
CA LEU A 60 14.82 -8.99 -10.40
C LEU A 60 14.58 -8.06 -11.61
N MET A 61 13.33 -7.80 -11.95
CA MET A 61 12.95 -6.96 -13.08
C MET A 61 13.34 -5.50 -12.87
N PHE A 62 13.28 -4.96 -11.64
CA PHE A 62 13.79 -3.63 -11.35
C PHE A 62 15.30 -3.53 -11.64
N PHE A 63 16.10 -4.48 -11.14
CA PHE A 63 17.55 -4.50 -11.46
C PHE A 63 17.82 -4.63 -12.96
N HIS A 64 17.05 -5.48 -13.65
CA HIS A 64 17.20 -5.67 -15.08
C HIS A 64 16.85 -4.41 -15.90
N ARG A 65 15.76 -3.72 -15.55
CA ARG A 65 15.20 -2.62 -16.35
C ARG A 65 15.71 -1.24 -15.97
N LEU A 66 16.23 -1.05 -14.76
CA LEU A 66 16.65 0.24 -14.23
C LEU A 66 18.09 0.27 -13.74
N GLY A 67 18.72 -0.91 -13.62
CA GLY A 67 20.10 -1.03 -13.12
C GLY A 67 21.16 -0.36 -14.01
N ASP A 68 20.81 0.03 -15.24
CA ASP A 68 21.63 0.85 -16.11
C ASP A 68 21.68 2.32 -15.65
N ILE A 69 20.60 2.89 -15.10
CA ILE A 69 20.46 4.29 -14.74
C ILE A 69 20.34 4.57 -13.23
N ALA A 70 20.06 3.55 -12.41
CA ALA A 70 19.83 3.75 -10.98
C ALA A 70 20.58 2.73 -10.11
N GLU A 71 20.97 3.18 -8.93
CA GLU A 71 21.23 2.33 -7.78
C GLU A 71 19.88 1.97 -7.16
N ILE A 72 19.68 0.68 -6.87
CA ILE A 72 18.42 0.16 -6.35
C ILE A 72 18.72 -0.51 -5.02
N ASP A 73 18.00 -0.10 -3.99
CA ASP A 73 18.06 -0.68 -2.65
C ASP A 73 16.66 -1.07 -2.16
N ILE A 74 16.61 -2.07 -1.29
CA ILE A 74 15.38 -2.53 -0.64
C ILE A 74 15.62 -2.46 0.87
N ALA A 75 15.15 -1.39 1.48
CA ALA A 75 15.31 -1.13 2.90
C ALA A 75 14.12 -1.66 3.71
N ARG A 76 14.37 -2.04 4.96
CA ARG A 76 13.33 -2.36 5.91
C ARG A 76 13.25 -1.26 6.97
N ILE A 77 12.17 -0.53 6.97
CA ILE A 77 11.98 0.67 7.78
C ILE A 77 10.84 0.50 8.79
N THR A 78 10.65 1.48 9.66
CA THR A 78 9.63 1.47 10.69
C THR A 78 8.58 2.54 10.44
N GLY A 79 7.32 2.17 10.67
CA GLY A 79 6.17 3.06 10.75
C GLY A 79 5.48 2.98 12.11
N PRO A 80 4.32 3.61 12.28
CA PRO A 80 3.55 3.55 13.52
C PRO A 80 3.21 2.12 13.93
N PRO A 81 2.99 1.84 15.22
CA PRO A 81 2.50 0.54 15.68
C PRO A 81 1.22 0.09 14.99
N LEU A 82 0.92 -1.21 15.02
CA LEU A 82 -0.36 -1.72 14.53
C LEU A 82 -1.53 -1.15 15.32
N ARG A 83 -2.63 -0.82 14.64
CA ARG A 83 -3.87 -0.39 15.26
C ARG A 83 -4.42 -1.45 16.22
N ASN A 84 -4.49 -2.68 15.76
CA ASN A 84 -4.96 -3.81 16.52
C ASN A 84 -3.80 -4.72 16.89
N GLN A 85 -3.51 -4.83 18.19
CA GLN A 85 -2.50 -5.74 18.70
C GLN A 85 -3.17 -7.08 19.03
N PRO A 86 -2.77 -8.20 18.39
CA PRO A 86 -3.37 -9.51 18.66
C PRO A 86 -3.25 -9.95 20.13
N ASN A 87 -2.18 -9.50 20.77
CA ASN A 87 -1.96 -9.69 22.19
C ASN A 87 -1.36 -8.40 22.78
N PRO A 88 -2.16 -7.53 23.35
CA PRO A 88 -1.72 -6.23 23.85
C PRO A 88 -0.78 -6.34 25.06
N THR A 89 -0.73 -7.49 25.72
CA THR A 89 0.16 -7.76 26.86
C THR A 89 1.46 -8.46 26.47
N ALA A 90 1.62 -8.86 25.19
CA ALA A 90 2.85 -9.49 24.73
C ALA A 90 4.02 -8.51 24.75
N GLN A 91 5.21 -9.04 25.03
CA GLN A 91 6.43 -8.29 24.84
C GLN A 91 6.52 -7.80 23.38
N GLY A 92 6.71 -6.50 23.17
CA GLY A 92 6.70 -5.88 21.87
C GLY A 92 5.35 -5.33 21.40
N ALA A 93 4.28 -5.44 22.20
CA ALA A 93 3.07 -4.68 21.97
C ALA A 93 3.38 -3.18 21.94
N GLY A 94 2.85 -2.46 20.96
CA GLY A 94 3.16 -1.05 20.72
C GLY A 94 4.50 -0.77 20.04
N ASN A 95 5.30 -1.80 19.70
CA ASN A 95 6.50 -1.61 18.89
C ASN A 95 6.13 -1.09 17.50
N PRO A 96 7.01 -0.26 16.89
CA PRO A 96 6.81 0.22 15.52
C PRO A 96 6.57 -0.92 14.53
N TRP A 97 5.65 -0.70 13.60
CA TRP A 97 5.48 -1.60 12.47
C TRP A 97 6.71 -1.56 11.58
N ARG A 98 7.14 -2.69 11.03
CA ARG A 98 8.28 -2.77 10.10
C ARG A 98 7.79 -3.23 8.75
N PHE A 99 8.12 -2.46 7.71
CA PHE A 99 7.75 -2.73 6.32
C PHE A 99 8.94 -2.50 5.38
N TRP A 100 8.84 -2.98 4.17
CA TRP A 100 9.86 -2.82 3.15
C TRP A 100 9.60 -1.57 2.32
N THR A 101 10.66 -1.01 1.76
CA THR A 101 10.58 0.11 0.82
C THR A 101 11.65 -0.01 -0.23
N TYR A 102 11.31 0.29 -1.47
CA TYR A 102 12.29 0.43 -2.54
C TYR A 102 12.86 1.83 -2.51
N VAL A 103 14.16 1.92 -2.81
CA VAL A 103 14.91 3.18 -2.97
C VAL A 103 15.59 3.15 -4.33
N PHE A 104 15.35 4.17 -5.13
CA PHE A 104 15.99 4.33 -6.44
C PHE A 104 16.74 5.65 -6.47
N ILE A 105 18.05 5.61 -6.72
CA ILE A 105 18.93 6.80 -6.78
C ILE A 105 19.59 6.83 -8.15
N PRO A 106 19.43 7.92 -8.94
CA PRO A 106 20.11 8.03 -10.23
C PRO A 106 21.62 7.89 -10.07
N LYS A 107 22.26 7.09 -10.94
CA LYS A 107 23.72 6.85 -10.88
C LYS A 107 24.54 8.10 -11.14
N ASP A 108 24.08 8.95 -12.04
CA ASP A 108 24.78 10.16 -12.49
C ASP A 108 24.41 11.39 -11.64
N LEU A 109 23.71 11.22 -10.50
CA LEU A 109 23.27 12.29 -9.63
C LEU A 109 24.46 12.98 -8.93
N ASP A 110 24.55 14.30 -9.00
CA ASP A 110 25.55 15.09 -8.24
C ASP A 110 25.17 15.14 -6.75
N ARG A 111 25.67 14.17 -5.98
CA ARG A 111 25.42 14.06 -4.52
C ARG A 111 26.14 15.12 -3.68
N LYS A 112 26.93 16.00 -4.30
CA LYS A 112 27.52 17.16 -3.63
C LYS A 112 26.54 18.32 -3.53
N LYS A 113 25.50 18.32 -4.37
CA LYS A 113 24.38 19.26 -4.34
C LYS A 113 23.19 18.67 -3.61
N LYS A 114 22.32 19.54 -3.13
CA LYS A 114 21.02 19.13 -2.59
C LYS A 114 20.09 18.70 -3.72
N GLN A 115 19.45 17.54 -3.58
CA GLN A 115 18.67 16.88 -4.62
C GLN A 115 17.22 16.66 -4.22
N PRO A 116 16.27 16.64 -5.17
CA PRO A 116 14.86 16.41 -4.89
C PRO A 116 14.56 14.92 -4.60
N LEU A 117 13.51 14.72 -3.79
CA LEU A 117 12.95 13.41 -3.46
C LEU A 117 11.52 13.31 -3.97
N ILE A 118 11.16 12.17 -4.56
CA ILE A 118 9.76 11.77 -4.79
C ILE A 118 9.41 10.59 -3.89
N VAL A 119 8.32 10.71 -3.16
CA VAL A 119 7.66 9.63 -2.45
C VAL A 119 6.58 9.07 -3.36
N LEU A 120 6.65 7.78 -3.67
CA LEU A 120 5.82 7.14 -4.70
C LEU A 120 5.07 5.92 -4.13
N PRO A 121 3.99 6.10 -3.35
CA PRO A 121 3.16 5.00 -2.88
C PRO A 121 2.42 4.34 -4.04
N HIS A 122 2.34 3.00 -4.02
CA HIS A 122 1.59 2.25 -5.03
C HIS A 122 0.07 2.34 -4.84
N GLY A 123 -0.69 1.98 -5.86
CA GLY A 123 -2.14 1.86 -5.83
C GLY A 123 -2.62 0.49 -5.34
N GLY A 124 -3.95 0.31 -5.31
CA GLY A 124 -4.60 -0.93 -4.91
C GLY A 124 -4.77 -1.09 -3.40
N VAL A 125 -5.89 -1.67 -2.98
CA VAL A 125 -6.18 -1.97 -1.57
C VAL A 125 -5.16 -2.97 -1.03
N HIS A 126 -4.97 -4.06 -1.79
CA HIS A 126 -3.96 -5.08 -1.59
C HIS A 126 -3.21 -5.26 -2.90
N SER A 127 -2.06 -4.64 -3.00
CA SER A 127 -1.16 -4.68 -4.14
C SER A 127 0.27 -4.52 -3.65
N ASN A 128 1.22 -4.40 -4.55
CA ASN A 128 2.62 -4.09 -4.25
C ASN A 128 3.16 -3.11 -5.28
N PHE A 129 4.29 -2.52 -4.98
CA PHE A 129 5.05 -1.74 -5.94
C PHE A 129 5.71 -2.70 -6.95
N SER A 130 5.23 -2.68 -8.19
CA SER A 130 5.62 -3.68 -9.19
C SER A 130 6.44 -3.08 -10.33
N SER A 131 7.09 -3.95 -11.09
CA SER A 131 7.85 -3.58 -12.30
C SER A 131 6.98 -2.97 -13.41
N GLY A 132 5.65 -2.96 -13.26
CA GLY A 132 4.73 -2.20 -14.10
C GLY A 132 4.96 -0.69 -14.05
N PHE A 133 5.57 -0.17 -12.99
CA PHE A 133 5.96 1.24 -12.85
C PHE A 133 7.27 1.60 -13.56
N THR A 134 7.94 0.68 -14.23
CA THR A 134 9.29 0.90 -14.80
C THR A 134 9.36 2.10 -15.73
N ASN A 135 8.34 2.34 -16.57
CA ASN A 135 8.32 3.49 -17.48
C ASN A 135 8.31 4.82 -16.71
N VAL A 136 7.43 4.91 -15.71
CA VAL A 136 7.32 6.08 -14.83
C VAL A 136 8.62 6.31 -14.06
N LEU A 137 9.17 5.25 -13.46
CA LEU A 137 10.46 5.32 -12.76
C LEU A 137 11.58 5.81 -13.67
N ARG A 138 11.66 5.27 -14.89
CA ARG A 138 12.70 5.64 -15.85
C ARG A 138 12.61 7.12 -16.23
N GLU A 139 11.40 7.62 -16.51
CA GLU A 139 11.14 9.03 -16.82
C GLU A 139 11.51 9.95 -15.64
N LEU A 140 11.24 9.56 -14.40
CA LEU A 140 11.59 10.36 -13.22
C LEU A 140 13.09 10.30 -12.89
N LEU A 141 13.69 9.11 -12.93
CA LEU A 141 15.12 8.92 -12.65
C LEU A 141 16.02 9.67 -13.63
N THR A 142 15.67 9.70 -14.93
CA THR A 142 16.43 10.47 -15.94
C THR A 142 16.35 11.97 -15.72
N GLN A 143 15.32 12.46 -15.05
CA GLN A 143 15.24 13.87 -14.64
C GLN A 143 16.11 14.19 -13.41
N GLY A 144 16.62 13.18 -12.71
CA GLY A 144 17.46 13.36 -11.51
C GLY A 144 16.70 13.26 -10.20
N TYR A 145 15.48 12.74 -10.18
CA TYR A 145 14.76 12.50 -8.93
C TYR A 145 15.26 11.24 -8.22
N THR A 146 15.57 11.35 -6.94
CA THR A 146 15.64 10.19 -6.05
C THR A 146 14.22 9.78 -5.70
N ILE A 147 13.93 8.48 -5.67
CA ILE A 147 12.57 7.95 -5.46
C ILE A 147 12.57 6.98 -4.29
N VAL A 148 11.57 7.08 -3.43
CA VAL A 148 11.23 6.08 -2.42
C VAL A 148 9.83 5.56 -2.66
N ALA A 149 9.69 4.23 -2.73
CA ALA A 149 8.42 3.56 -2.97
C ALA A 149 8.11 2.59 -1.81
N PRO A 150 7.27 3.00 -0.84
CA PRO A 150 6.97 2.19 0.33
C PRO A 150 6.04 1.02 0.00
N GLU A 151 6.36 -0.15 0.54
CA GLU A 151 5.50 -1.31 0.66
C GLU A 151 4.78 -1.24 2.01
N TYR A 152 3.89 -0.26 2.12
CA TYR A 152 3.17 0.06 3.35
C TYR A 152 2.34 -1.13 3.86
N ARG A 153 1.84 -1.06 5.10
CA ARG A 153 0.95 -2.09 5.65
C ARG A 153 -0.23 -2.37 4.71
N GLY A 154 -0.58 -3.64 4.51
CA GLY A 154 -1.59 -4.08 3.53
C GLY A 154 -1.00 -4.53 2.21
N SER A 155 0.29 -4.24 1.91
CA SER A 155 0.94 -4.67 0.66
C SER A 155 1.01 -6.18 0.54
N THR A 156 0.88 -6.68 -0.70
CA THR A 156 1.03 -8.11 -1.05
C THR A 156 2.50 -8.49 -1.22
N GLY A 157 2.79 -9.78 -1.28
CA GLY A 157 4.15 -10.29 -1.47
C GLY A 157 4.98 -10.41 -0.19
N TYR A 158 4.45 -9.98 0.96
CA TYR A 158 5.12 -10.01 2.27
C TYR A 158 4.42 -10.91 3.30
N GLY A 159 3.47 -11.73 2.83
CA GLY A 159 2.73 -12.69 3.61
C GLY A 159 1.51 -12.12 4.35
N ARG A 160 0.74 -13.05 4.96
CA ARG A 160 -0.55 -12.75 5.58
C ARG A 160 -0.50 -11.62 6.60
N ARG A 161 0.54 -11.60 7.46
CA ARG A 161 0.66 -10.59 8.51
C ARG A 161 0.74 -9.16 7.96
N THR A 162 1.45 -8.95 6.84
CA THR A 162 1.53 -7.65 6.19
C THR A 162 0.21 -7.31 5.50
N TYR A 163 -0.39 -8.27 4.83
CA TYR A 163 -1.69 -8.14 4.19
C TYR A 163 -2.78 -7.69 5.18
N GLU A 164 -2.91 -8.38 6.31
CA GLU A 164 -3.92 -8.09 7.35
C GLU A 164 -3.54 -6.91 8.26
N ALA A 165 -2.39 -6.30 8.07
CA ALA A 165 -1.99 -5.10 8.81
C ALA A 165 -2.60 -3.82 8.24
N ILE A 166 -3.32 -3.88 7.13
CA ILE A 166 -3.97 -2.72 6.48
C ILE A 166 -4.80 -1.91 7.48
N ASP A 167 -4.77 -0.60 7.34
CA ASP A 167 -5.65 0.34 8.04
C ASP A 167 -6.09 1.43 7.06
N TYR A 168 -6.87 1.05 6.06
CA TYR A 168 -7.18 1.78 4.83
C TYR A 168 -7.58 3.25 5.07
N GLY A 169 -6.80 4.19 4.52
CA GLY A 169 -6.96 5.63 4.76
C GLY A 169 -6.57 6.05 6.19
N GLY A 170 -5.76 5.22 6.87
CA GLY A 170 -5.30 5.45 8.23
C GLY A 170 -3.79 5.33 8.37
N LEU A 171 -3.31 4.30 9.08
CA LEU A 171 -1.88 4.18 9.42
C LEU A 171 -0.97 3.86 8.24
N GLU A 172 -1.46 3.33 7.12
CA GLU A 172 -0.64 3.16 5.92
C GLU A 172 -0.25 4.50 5.28
N ILE A 173 -1.03 5.56 5.51
CA ILE A 173 -0.67 6.92 5.13
C ILE A 173 0.59 7.35 5.90
N GLU A 174 0.63 7.06 7.19
CA GLU A 174 1.78 7.34 8.06
C GLU A 174 3.00 6.47 7.74
N ASP A 175 2.81 5.23 7.22
CA ASP A 175 3.91 4.44 6.69
C ASP A 175 4.58 5.13 5.49
N THR A 176 3.77 5.75 4.62
CA THR A 176 4.27 6.54 3.49
C THR A 176 5.05 7.77 3.95
N TYR A 177 4.54 8.48 4.97
CA TYR A 177 5.26 9.58 5.60
C TYR A 177 6.56 9.13 6.28
N ALA A 178 6.54 7.98 6.95
CA ALA A 178 7.74 7.39 7.54
C ALA A 178 8.82 7.06 6.50
N ALA A 179 8.44 6.64 5.28
CA ALA A 179 9.37 6.41 4.19
C ALA A 179 10.06 7.70 3.73
N ARG A 180 9.31 8.82 3.64
CA ARG A 180 9.90 10.16 3.41
C ARG A 180 10.95 10.50 4.47
N ASN A 181 10.60 10.36 5.73
CA ASN A 181 11.49 10.72 6.84
C ASN A 181 12.75 9.86 6.86
N TYR A 182 12.61 8.55 6.66
CA TYR A 182 13.75 7.64 6.50
C TYR A 182 14.73 8.12 5.43
N MET A 183 14.25 8.56 4.27
CA MET A 183 15.11 9.04 3.19
C MET A 183 15.90 10.29 3.60
N LEU A 184 15.25 11.26 4.23
CA LEU A 184 15.89 12.50 4.67
C LEU A 184 16.91 12.28 5.80
N GLU A 185 16.65 11.32 6.69
CA GLU A 185 17.59 10.92 7.73
C GLU A 185 18.80 10.16 7.18
N ARG A 186 18.56 9.29 6.19
CA ARG A 186 19.57 8.38 5.63
C ARG A 186 20.49 9.03 4.61
N TYR A 187 19.97 9.97 3.81
CA TYR A 187 20.67 10.54 2.66
C TYR A 187 20.79 12.05 2.78
N ASN A 188 21.96 12.50 3.24
CA ASN A 188 22.26 13.92 3.51
C ASN A 188 22.25 14.81 2.26
N PHE A 189 22.33 14.25 1.06
CA PHE A 189 22.24 14.99 -0.19
C PHE A 189 20.80 15.38 -0.58
N LEU A 190 19.78 14.83 0.07
CA LEU A 190 18.40 15.21 -0.20
C LEU A 190 18.04 16.57 0.41
N ASP A 191 17.19 17.33 -0.28
CA ASP A 191 16.68 18.62 0.18
C ASP A 191 15.28 18.43 0.78
N GLN A 192 15.13 18.59 2.08
CA GLN A 192 13.84 18.49 2.76
C GLN A 192 12.79 19.48 2.24
N ARG A 193 13.18 20.56 1.56
CA ARG A 193 12.27 21.55 0.95
C ARG A 193 11.87 21.20 -0.48
N ARG A 194 12.43 20.14 -1.04
CA ARG A 194 12.17 19.66 -2.40
C ARG A 194 11.73 18.20 -2.39
N VAL A 195 10.72 17.91 -1.57
CA VAL A 195 10.08 16.59 -1.48
C VAL A 195 8.71 16.66 -2.14
N GLY A 196 8.48 15.84 -3.14
CA GLY A 196 7.17 15.65 -3.77
C GLY A 196 6.57 14.30 -3.40
N ILE A 197 5.25 14.22 -3.44
CA ILE A 197 4.52 12.96 -3.35
C ILE A 197 3.69 12.75 -4.62
N VAL A 198 3.79 11.56 -5.21
CA VAL A 198 3.16 11.20 -6.48
C VAL A 198 2.45 9.87 -6.30
N GLY A 199 1.16 9.81 -6.59
CA GLY A 199 0.43 8.56 -6.45
C GLY A 199 -0.80 8.46 -7.33
N TRP A 200 -1.18 7.23 -7.68
CA TRP A 200 -2.37 6.91 -8.45
C TRP A 200 -3.31 6.02 -7.66
N SER A 201 -4.61 6.19 -7.85
CA SER A 201 -5.61 5.34 -7.20
C SER A 201 -5.52 5.43 -5.67
N HIS A 202 -5.31 4.33 -4.98
CA HIS A 202 -5.01 4.33 -3.54
C HIS A 202 -3.72 5.12 -3.23
N GLY A 203 -2.69 5.05 -4.07
CA GLY A 203 -1.51 5.93 -3.95
C GLY A 203 -1.86 7.41 -4.09
N GLY A 204 -2.90 7.75 -4.86
CA GLY A 204 -3.46 9.11 -4.93
C GLY A 204 -4.15 9.53 -3.63
N LEU A 205 -4.85 8.59 -2.94
CA LEU A 205 -5.35 8.81 -1.58
C LEU A 205 -4.19 9.10 -0.62
N HIS A 206 -3.09 8.32 -0.71
CA HIS A 206 -1.88 8.59 0.06
C HIS A 206 -1.32 9.98 -0.19
N ALA A 207 -1.25 10.42 -1.46
CA ALA A 207 -0.77 11.74 -1.80
C ALA A 207 -1.63 12.84 -1.17
N LEU A 208 -2.95 12.74 -1.31
CA LEU A 208 -3.91 13.70 -0.75
C LEU A 208 -3.86 13.74 0.78
N MET A 209 -3.98 12.58 1.44
CA MET A 209 -4.00 12.55 2.90
C MET A 209 -2.66 12.99 3.52
N ASN A 210 -1.52 12.66 2.89
CA ASN A 210 -0.22 13.13 3.37
C ASN A 210 -0.12 14.66 3.32
N ILE A 211 -0.55 15.33 2.24
CA ILE A 211 -0.49 16.80 2.20
C ILE A 211 -1.57 17.46 3.06
N PHE A 212 -2.63 16.75 3.44
CA PHE A 212 -3.63 17.25 4.36
C PHE A 212 -3.16 17.18 5.82
N GLU A 213 -2.41 16.15 6.17
CA GLU A 213 -1.89 15.98 7.55
C GLU A 213 -0.50 16.60 7.73
N HIS A 214 0.36 16.55 6.69
CA HIS A 214 1.78 16.91 6.71
C HIS A 214 2.16 17.90 5.60
N GLY A 215 1.25 18.79 5.16
CA GLY A 215 1.41 19.63 3.97
C GLY A 215 2.72 20.42 3.93
N ARG A 216 3.15 20.99 5.05
CA ARG A 216 4.41 21.76 5.15
C ARG A 216 5.68 20.95 4.85
N ASP A 217 5.59 19.64 4.84
CA ASP A 217 6.69 18.73 4.60
C ASP A 217 6.82 18.30 3.13
N PHE A 218 5.87 18.72 2.29
CA PHE A 218 5.86 18.46 0.87
C PHE A 218 5.85 19.77 0.07
N ALA A 219 6.70 19.86 -0.95
CA ALA A 219 6.76 21.00 -1.85
C ALA A 219 5.68 20.93 -2.94
N VAL A 220 5.21 19.73 -3.27
CA VAL A 220 4.23 19.49 -4.34
C VAL A 220 3.63 18.10 -4.20
N ALA A 221 2.40 17.93 -4.67
CA ALA A 221 1.73 16.63 -4.77
C ALA A 221 1.09 16.41 -6.14
N TYR A 222 1.09 15.17 -6.59
CA TYR A 222 0.29 14.71 -7.72
C TYR A 222 -0.61 13.56 -7.28
N ALA A 223 -1.90 13.68 -7.57
CA ALA A 223 -2.92 12.66 -7.30
C ALA A 223 -3.64 12.28 -8.59
N GLY A 224 -3.23 11.17 -9.20
CA GLY A 224 -3.87 10.62 -10.39
C GLY A 224 -4.98 9.65 -10.04
N VAL A 225 -6.16 9.78 -10.66
CA VAL A 225 -7.33 8.91 -10.46
C VAL A 225 -7.54 8.53 -8.98
N PRO A 226 -7.47 9.49 -8.03
CA PRO A 226 -7.33 9.18 -6.62
C PRO A 226 -8.62 8.63 -6.02
N VAL A 227 -8.51 7.58 -5.18
CA VAL A 227 -9.59 7.24 -4.26
C VAL A 227 -9.76 8.40 -3.30
N SER A 228 -10.91 9.08 -3.33
CA SER A 228 -11.09 10.33 -2.60
C SER A 228 -12.36 10.44 -1.76
N ASP A 229 -13.36 9.59 -2.01
CA ASP A 229 -14.59 9.53 -1.20
C ASP A 229 -15.05 8.09 -0.96
N LEU A 230 -14.71 7.52 0.18
CA LEU A 230 -15.04 6.13 0.52
C LEU A 230 -16.55 5.91 0.68
N ILE A 231 -17.34 6.95 1.00
CA ILE A 231 -18.79 6.82 1.11
C ILE A 231 -19.38 6.69 -0.29
N ALA A 232 -19.02 7.59 -1.21
CA ALA A 232 -19.43 7.50 -2.61
C ALA A 232 -18.98 6.17 -3.23
N ARG A 233 -17.73 5.75 -2.95
CA ARG A 233 -17.15 4.49 -3.41
C ARG A 233 -17.96 3.28 -2.98
N MET A 234 -18.38 3.20 -1.72
CA MET A 234 -19.25 2.12 -1.23
C MET A 234 -20.60 2.13 -1.92
N GLY A 235 -21.07 3.27 -2.41
CA GLY A 235 -22.33 3.40 -3.14
C GLY A 235 -22.34 2.70 -4.49
N TYR A 236 -21.25 2.71 -5.23
CA TYR A 236 -21.19 2.13 -6.59
C TYR A 236 -20.42 0.80 -6.70
N LYS A 237 -19.62 0.42 -5.71
CA LYS A 237 -18.89 -0.86 -5.72
C LYS A 237 -19.80 -2.05 -5.37
N THR A 238 -19.37 -3.26 -5.76
CA THR A 238 -20.06 -4.51 -5.50
C THR A 238 -20.17 -4.85 -4.01
N GLN A 239 -21.07 -5.75 -3.62
CA GLN A 239 -21.18 -6.20 -2.23
C GLN A 239 -19.87 -6.83 -1.74
N GLY A 240 -19.21 -7.70 -2.53
CA GLY A 240 -17.93 -8.30 -2.12
C GLY A 240 -16.82 -7.26 -1.89
N TYR A 241 -16.85 -6.14 -2.60
CA TYR A 241 -15.92 -5.03 -2.36
C TYR A 241 -16.24 -4.34 -1.02
N ARG A 242 -17.52 -4.08 -0.73
CA ARG A 242 -17.96 -3.52 0.56
C ARG A 242 -17.61 -4.43 1.73
N ASP A 243 -17.80 -5.74 1.57
CA ASP A 243 -17.49 -6.75 2.58
C ASP A 243 -15.99 -6.75 2.91
N LEU A 244 -15.11 -6.58 1.91
CA LEU A 244 -13.67 -6.47 2.12
C LEU A 244 -13.31 -5.33 3.07
N TYR A 245 -13.95 -4.17 2.93
CA TYR A 245 -13.70 -3.02 3.82
C TYR A 245 -14.25 -3.22 5.23
N SER A 246 -15.26 -4.06 5.39
CA SER A 246 -15.95 -4.31 6.66
C SER A 246 -15.29 -5.41 7.51
N VAL A 247 -14.32 -6.17 6.98
CA VAL A 247 -13.61 -7.21 7.77
C VAL A 247 -12.78 -6.58 8.90
N ASP A 248 -12.65 -7.31 10.01
CA ASP A 248 -12.04 -6.83 11.27
C ASP A 248 -10.63 -6.25 11.10
N TYR A 249 -9.83 -6.80 10.20
CA TYR A 249 -8.46 -6.34 9.97
C TYR A 249 -8.37 -5.15 9.01
N HIS A 250 -9.48 -4.72 8.41
CA HIS A 250 -9.55 -3.56 7.51
C HIS A 250 -10.12 -2.35 8.26
N ILE A 251 -11.27 -1.77 7.81
CA ILE A 251 -11.96 -0.72 8.56
C ILE A 251 -12.71 -1.32 9.76
N GLY A 252 -13.20 -2.54 9.61
CA GLY A 252 -13.84 -3.32 10.66
C GLY A 252 -15.33 -3.06 10.83
N LYS A 253 -15.90 -2.13 10.05
CA LYS A 253 -17.33 -1.78 10.04
C LYS A 253 -17.73 -1.33 8.65
N SER A 254 -18.98 -1.51 8.28
CA SER A 254 -19.55 -0.96 7.05
C SER A 254 -19.76 0.56 7.16
N ALA A 255 -19.90 1.23 6.02
CA ALA A 255 -20.20 2.66 5.98
C ALA A 255 -21.57 3.02 6.62
N TYR A 256 -22.49 2.06 6.71
CA TYR A 256 -23.79 2.24 7.38
C TYR A 256 -23.67 2.16 8.91
N GLU A 257 -22.71 1.36 9.40
CA GLU A 257 -22.48 1.20 10.85
C GLU A 257 -21.62 2.33 11.43
N ASP A 258 -20.71 2.89 10.64
CA ASP A 258 -19.79 3.94 11.11
C ASP A 258 -19.41 4.90 9.97
N VAL A 259 -20.33 5.77 9.59
CA VAL A 259 -20.12 6.74 8.52
C VAL A 259 -18.99 7.72 8.83
N GLU A 260 -18.80 8.08 10.10
CA GLU A 260 -17.77 9.05 10.51
C GLU A 260 -16.36 8.47 10.32
N GLU A 261 -16.18 7.16 10.53
CA GLU A 261 -14.90 6.50 10.24
C GLU A 261 -14.59 6.52 8.73
N TYR A 262 -15.58 6.36 7.86
CA TYR A 262 -15.41 6.47 6.41
C TYR A 262 -15.12 7.91 5.98
N LYS A 263 -15.76 8.91 6.58
CA LYS A 263 -15.43 10.32 6.36
C LYS A 263 -14.00 10.64 6.76
N ARG A 264 -13.58 10.21 7.96
CA ARG A 264 -12.24 10.43 8.48
C ARG A 264 -11.15 9.92 7.52
N ARG A 265 -11.41 8.84 6.79
CA ARG A 265 -10.52 8.18 5.84
C ARG A 265 -10.62 8.69 4.41
N SER A 266 -11.53 9.62 4.13
CA SER A 266 -11.83 10.12 2.78
C SER A 266 -11.27 11.52 2.56
N PRO A 267 -10.38 11.73 1.56
CA PRO A 267 -9.88 13.07 1.24
C PRO A 267 -10.97 14.13 1.07
N SER A 268 -12.07 13.83 0.38
CA SER A 268 -13.18 14.78 0.13
C SER A 268 -13.78 15.37 1.42
N TRP A 269 -13.72 14.63 2.53
CA TRP A 269 -14.23 15.07 3.83
C TRP A 269 -13.17 15.75 4.69
N ASN A 270 -11.91 15.73 4.28
CA ASN A 270 -10.76 16.28 5.00
C ASN A 270 -10.13 17.50 4.32
N THR A 271 -10.76 18.03 3.28
CA THR A 271 -10.24 19.20 2.51
C THR A 271 -10.02 20.45 3.37
N HIS A 272 -10.69 20.57 4.52
CA HIS A 272 -10.46 21.67 5.46
C HIS A 272 -9.01 21.71 6.01
N LYS A 273 -8.30 20.57 6.04
CA LYS A 273 -6.91 20.45 6.48
C LYS A 273 -5.90 20.88 5.41
N TYR A 274 -6.30 20.93 4.14
CA TYR A 274 -5.40 21.31 3.05
C TYR A 274 -4.89 22.73 3.23
N ASP A 275 -3.57 22.91 3.22
CA ASP A 275 -2.89 24.18 3.53
C ASP A 275 -2.48 25.00 2.32
N GLY A 276 -2.73 24.50 1.09
CA GLY A 276 -2.36 25.14 -0.17
C GLY A 276 -1.05 24.62 -0.77
N THR A 277 -0.50 23.52 -0.28
CA THR A 277 0.61 22.81 -0.95
C THR A 277 0.27 22.58 -2.42
N PRO A 278 1.12 22.99 -3.40
CA PRO A 278 0.84 22.80 -4.82
C PRO A 278 0.39 21.37 -5.14
N LEU A 279 -0.81 21.24 -5.73
CA LEU A 279 -1.48 19.97 -5.96
C LEU A 279 -2.01 19.90 -7.38
N LEU A 280 -1.67 18.84 -8.12
CA LEU A 280 -2.29 18.54 -9.42
C LEU A 280 -3.11 17.25 -9.29
N ILE A 281 -4.37 17.33 -9.75
CA ILE A 281 -5.31 16.20 -9.73
C ILE A 281 -5.72 15.87 -11.17
N HIS A 282 -5.54 14.63 -11.60
CA HIS A 282 -6.03 14.13 -12.88
C HIS A 282 -7.03 12.98 -12.68
N THR A 283 -8.07 12.94 -13.51
CA THR A 283 -8.99 11.80 -13.61
C THR A 283 -9.49 11.64 -15.03
N ASN A 284 -10.20 10.55 -15.32
CA ASN A 284 -10.71 10.22 -16.65
C ASN A 284 -12.15 9.70 -16.53
N THR A 285 -13.03 10.17 -17.40
CA THR A 285 -14.48 9.86 -17.35
C THR A 285 -14.79 8.38 -17.53
N ASN A 286 -13.96 7.63 -18.27
CA ASN A 286 -14.11 6.21 -18.50
C ASN A 286 -13.34 5.30 -17.51
N ASP A 287 -12.95 5.86 -16.35
CA ASP A 287 -12.33 5.08 -15.30
C ASP A 287 -13.34 4.09 -14.67
N GLY A 288 -13.12 2.79 -14.87
CA GLY A 288 -13.97 1.72 -14.36
C GLY A 288 -13.66 1.31 -12.91
N ASP A 289 -12.59 1.83 -12.32
CA ASP A 289 -12.18 1.49 -10.95
C ASP A 289 -12.45 2.62 -9.95
N VAL A 290 -11.99 3.82 -10.22
CA VAL A 290 -12.34 5.02 -9.45
C VAL A 290 -13.30 5.87 -10.28
N ASN A 291 -14.58 5.87 -9.90
CA ASN A 291 -15.56 6.67 -10.62
C ASN A 291 -15.18 8.16 -10.54
N VAL A 292 -15.29 8.86 -11.66
CA VAL A 292 -15.01 10.31 -11.77
C VAL A 292 -15.73 11.12 -10.70
N LEU A 293 -16.92 10.68 -10.27
CA LEU A 293 -17.71 11.30 -9.20
C LEU A 293 -16.91 11.49 -7.90
N GLU A 294 -16.02 10.56 -7.55
CA GLU A 294 -15.20 10.72 -6.33
C GLU A 294 -14.30 11.97 -6.44
N VAL A 295 -13.69 12.17 -7.61
CA VAL A 295 -12.79 13.30 -7.86
C VAL A 295 -13.56 14.61 -8.01
N GLU A 296 -14.71 14.59 -8.67
CA GLU A 296 -15.61 15.77 -8.76
C GLU A 296 -16.02 16.24 -7.35
N ARG A 297 -16.39 15.31 -6.45
CA ARG A 297 -16.72 15.62 -5.06
C ARG A 297 -15.54 16.19 -4.28
N LEU A 298 -14.32 15.67 -4.52
CA LEU A 298 -13.10 16.22 -3.93
C LEU A 298 -12.88 17.67 -4.37
N ILE A 299 -13.00 17.95 -5.68
CA ILE A 299 -12.85 19.30 -6.25
C ILE A 299 -13.87 20.25 -5.65
N GLN A 300 -15.15 19.85 -5.66
CA GLN A 300 -16.25 20.63 -5.08
C GLN A 300 -16.01 20.92 -3.58
N ALA A 301 -15.49 19.95 -2.82
CA ALA A 301 -15.19 20.13 -1.41
C ALA A 301 -13.99 21.07 -1.18
N LEU A 302 -12.96 21.04 -2.03
CA LEU A 302 -11.84 21.99 -2.00
C LEU A 302 -12.33 23.40 -2.29
N GLU A 303 -13.15 23.58 -3.33
CA GLU A 303 -13.74 24.87 -3.70
C GLU A 303 -14.68 25.43 -2.62
N ALA A 304 -15.57 24.59 -2.07
CA ALA A 304 -16.51 24.97 -1.00
C ALA A 304 -15.79 25.41 0.28
N ASN A 305 -14.60 24.83 0.56
CA ASN A 305 -13.73 25.23 1.68
C ASN A 305 -12.81 26.42 1.31
N GLY A 306 -12.99 27.07 0.15
CA GLY A 306 -12.22 28.22 -0.30
C GLY A 306 -10.73 27.96 -0.51
N LYS A 307 -10.36 26.70 -0.75
CA LYS A 307 -8.96 26.27 -0.90
C LYS A 307 -8.35 26.80 -2.20
N LYS A 308 -7.05 27.08 -2.17
CA LYS A 308 -6.25 27.55 -3.31
C LYS A 308 -4.98 26.71 -3.43
N GLY A 309 -4.30 26.76 -4.57
CA GLY A 309 -3.05 26.04 -4.79
C GLY A 309 -3.25 24.64 -5.36
N PHE A 310 -4.44 24.30 -5.82
CA PHE A 310 -4.69 23.07 -6.55
C PHE A 310 -5.11 23.35 -7.99
N GLU A 311 -4.72 22.47 -8.88
CA GLU A 311 -5.10 22.41 -10.28
C GLU A 311 -5.68 21.02 -10.57
N TYR A 312 -6.56 20.92 -11.53
CA TYR A 312 -7.13 19.64 -11.94
C TYR A 312 -7.43 19.57 -13.44
N GLU A 313 -7.42 18.36 -13.97
CA GLU A 313 -7.92 18.08 -15.33
C GLU A 313 -8.76 16.79 -15.32
N ILE A 314 -9.98 16.89 -15.81
CA ILE A 314 -10.86 15.74 -16.02
C ILE A 314 -10.80 15.42 -17.49
N PHE A 315 -10.12 14.35 -17.86
CA PHE A 315 -10.00 13.88 -19.22
C PHE A 315 -11.27 13.14 -19.65
N GLU A 316 -11.66 13.31 -20.91
CA GLU A 316 -12.84 12.65 -21.47
C GLU A 316 -12.42 11.45 -22.32
N ASP A 317 -12.85 10.26 -21.91
CA ASP A 317 -12.75 9.01 -22.67
C ASP A 317 -11.35 8.65 -23.22
N ILE A 318 -10.28 9.12 -22.53
CA ILE A 318 -8.92 8.75 -22.94
C ILE A 318 -8.74 7.24 -22.82
N PRO A 319 -8.23 6.56 -23.86
CA PRO A 319 -7.97 5.12 -23.82
C PRO A 319 -7.11 4.71 -22.62
N GLY A 320 -7.44 3.58 -21.97
CA GLY A 320 -6.72 3.09 -20.82
C GLY A 320 -7.47 3.26 -19.49
N GLY A 321 -8.56 4.04 -19.44
CA GLY A 321 -9.42 4.19 -18.27
C GLY A 321 -8.63 4.55 -17.02
N HIS A 322 -8.62 3.66 -16.02
CA HIS A 322 -7.87 3.85 -14.77
C HIS A 322 -6.34 3.99 -14.93
N SER A 323 -5.79 3.59 -16.07
CA SER A 323 -4.34 3.66 -16.33
C SER A 323 -3.97 4.60 -17.48
N PHE A 324 -4.89 5.47 -17.90
CA PHE A 324 -4.82 6.28 -19.11
C PHE A 324 -3.51 7.07 -19.25
N ASP A 325 -2.93 7.55 -18.17
CA ASP A 325 -1.69 8.34 -18.13
C ASP A 325 -0.42 7.51 -17.93
N ARG A 326 -0.54 6.23 -17.52
CA ARG A 326 0.60 5.34 -17.25
C ARG A 326 0.92 4.37 -18.37
N MET A 327 0.04 4.24 -19.35
CA MET A 327 0.26 3.41 -20.54
C MET A 327 1.30 4.05 -21.49
N ASP A 328 1.85 3.25 -22.40
CA ASP A 328 2.87 3.72 -23.35
C ASP A 328 2.32 4.03 -24.75
N PHE A 329 1.42 5.01 -24.85
CA PHE A 329 0.98 5.58 -26.11
C PHE A 329 1.14 7.11 -26.12
N ALA A 330 1.06 7.73 -27.30
CA ALA A 330 1.44 9.13 -27.48
C ALA A 330 0.69 10.12 -26.58
N GLU A 331 -0.61 9.89 -26.36
CA GLU A 331 -1.45 10.78 -25.55
C GLU A 331 -1.12 10.62 -24.06
N ALA A 332 -0.95 9.38 -23.56
CA ALA A 332 -0.51 9.14 -22.21
C ALA A 332 0.86 9.79 -21.92
N ARG A 333 1.80 9.72 -22.88
CA ARG A 333 3.09 10.40 -22.75
C ARG A 333 2.96 11.92 -22.67
N LYS A 334 2.03 12.52 -23.45
CA LYS A 334 1.75 13.97 -23.36
C LYS A 334 1.17 14.36 -21.99
N ILE A 335 0.27 13.53 -21.44
CA ILE A 335 -0.31 13.76 -20.13
C ILE A 335 0.78 13.65 -19.05
N ARG A 336 1.62 12.59 -19.09
CA ARG A 336 2.77 12.47 -18.16
C ARG A 336 3.71 13.66 -18.25
N LEU A 337 3.97 14.18 -19.44
CA LEU A 337 4.82 15.37 -19.61
C LEU A 337 4.23 16.60 -18.88
N LYS A 338 2.90 16.78 -18.85
CA LYS A 338 2.27 17.85 -18.05
C LYS A 338 2.55 17.62 -16.54
N ILE A 339 2.40 16.39 -16.08
CA ILE A 339 2.69 16.03 -14.67
C ILE A 339 4.16 16.33 -14.34
N TRP A 340 5.10 15.89 -15.20
CA TRP A 340 6.52 16.10 -14.96
C TRP A 340 6.92 17.58 -14.97
N LYS A 341 6.34 18.39 -15.83
CA LYS A 341 6.54 19.85 -15.84
C LYS A 341 6.03 20.48 -14.56
N PHE A 342 4.80 20.13 -14.13
CA PHE A 342 4.25 20.61 -12.86
C PHE A 342 5.17 20.26 -11.67
N LEU A 343 5.62 19.03 -11.57
CA LEU A 343 6.56 18.62 -10.52
C LEU A 343 7.90 19.38 -10.59
N ALA A 344 8.44 19.57 -11.80
CA ALA A 344 9.72 20.24 -12.01
C ALA A 344 9.71 21.71 -11.60
N GLU A 345 8.58 22.40 -11.75
CA GLU A 345 8.42 23.80 -11.30
C GLU A 345 8.67 23.95 -9.79
N HIS A 346 8.32 22.95 -8.99
CA HIS A 346 8.43 22.98 -7.54
C HIS A 346 9.69 22.26 -7.03
N LEU A 347 10.08 21.16 -7.67
CA LEU A 347 11.18 20.29 -7.20
C LEU A 347 12.53 20.60 -7.86
N LYS A 348 12.56 21.25 -9.02
CA LYS A 348 13.76 21.66 -9.75
C LYS A 348 14.81 20.55 -9.87
N PRO A 349 14.49 19.44 -10.57
CA PRO A 349 15.45 18.37 -10.83
C PRO A 349 16.58 18.86 -11.74
N GLU A 350 17.69 18.09 -11.84
CA GLU A 350 18.83 18.47 -12.66
C GLU A 350 18.51 18.53 -14.17
N ASN A 351 17.65 17.64 -14.65
CA ASN A 351 17.32 17.49 -16.08
C ASN A 351 15.79 17.49 -16.29
N PRO A 352 15.08 18.62 -16.10
CA PRO A 352 13.63 18.68 -16.27
C PRO A 352 13.20 18.38 -17.71
N MET A 353 12.07 17.68 -17.90
CA MET A 353 11.46 17.41 -19.21
C MET A 353 10.65 18.60 -19.72
#